data_384650e588f7bf96d997f187b4ea2ad1
#
_entry.id   384650e588f7bf96d997f187b4ea2ad1
#
_cell.length_a   1.000
_cell.length_b   1.000
_cell.length_c   1.000
_cell.angle_alpha   90.00
_cell.angle_beta   90.00
_cell.angle_gamma   90.00
#
_symmetry.space_group_name_H-M   'P 1'
#
loop_
_entity.id
_entity.type
_entity.pdbx_description
1 polymer ?
#
loop_
_entity_poly.entity_id
_entity_poly.type
_entity_poly.pdbx_seq_one_letter_code
_entity_poly.pdbx_strand_id
1 'polypeptide(L)'
;MKIMSFAIAAGLAVASLTTTASAADITGAGATFPFPIYAKWAEAYNKETGNRLNYQSIGSSGGIRQIRAKTVDFGATDAPLKGEDLQKDGFVQFPAVMGGVVPVYNIQGVSAGQLKLTGEVLADIFNGKVSKWNDPKIAQLNQGVKLPDASITPVYRSDGSGTTNVFTTYLSQVSDAWKSGPGMGSSVQWPVGQGGKGNEGVAALVKQVPNSIGYVEYAYAKQNNIPFAQLQNKNGKFVSPDSKTFQAAAAGADWKSAPGYGISLTNQPGEEAWPITAPTFILVPKNPEKPEQVAEALKFFDWSFKNGDQMALELDYVPLPAQLKDQVRATWAGEIKNASGQPVYKQ
;
A
#
# COMPACT_ATOMS: atom_id res chain seq x y z
N MET A 1 -26.32 23.96 -84.72
CA MET A 1 -25.92 24.62 -83.45
C MET A 1 -26.21 23.63 -82.32
N LYS A 2 -25.18 22.92 -81.79
CA LYS A 2 -25.30 21.93 -80.73
C LYS A 2 -24.80 22.60 -79.45
N ILE A 3 -25.70 22.69 -78.45
CA ILE A 3 -25.40 23.19 -77.13
C ILE A 3 -24.93 21.99 -76.32
N MET A 4 -23.67 22.01 -75.84
CA MET A 4 -23.09 21.01 -74.88
C MET A 4 -23.33 21.53 -73.48
N SER A 5 -24.11 20.77 -72.70
CA SER A 5 -24.31 21.00 -71.27
C SER A 5 -23.15 20.30 -70.45
N PHE A 6 -22.39 21.10 -69.75
CA PHE A 6 -21.43 20.60 -68.77
C PHE A 6 -22.12 20.38 -67.42
N ALA A 7 -22.11 19.12 -66.92
CA ALA A 7 -22.55 18.81 -65.55
C ALA A 7 -21.28 18.82 -64.66
N ILE A 8 -21.29 19.75 -63.70
CA ILE A 8 -20.27 19.81 -62.64
C ILE A 8 -20.71 18.89 -61.49
N ALA A 9 -19.98 17.78 -61.30
CA ALA A 9 -20.17 16.92 -60.15
C ALA A 9 -19.32 17.48 -58.97
N ALA A 10 -19.98 18.06 -57.97
CA ALA A 10 -19.36 18.47 -56.74
C ALA A 10 -19.21 17.26 -55.82
N GLY A 11 -17.99 16.71 -55.71
CA GLY A 11 -17.65 15.68 -54.73
C GLY A 11 -17.48 16.28 -53.33
N LEU A 12 -18.38 15.96 -52.38
CA LEU A 12 -18.19 16.23 -50.95
C LEU A 12 -17.13 15.26 -50.40
N ALA A 13 -15.95 15.77 -50.18
CA ALA A 13 -14.94 15.05 -49.38
C ALA A 13 -15.31 15.20 -47.90
N VAL A 14 -15.88 14.15 -47.31
CA VAL A 14 -16.03 14.03 -45.86
C VAL A 14 -14.66 13.77 -45.25
N ALA A 15 -14.03 14.81 -44.74
CA ALA A 15 -12.81 14.68 -43.93
C ALA A 15 -13.20 14.07 -42.58
N SER A 16 -12.97 12.77 -42.40
CA SER A 16 -13.04 12.10 -41.11
C SER A 16 -11.96 12.67 -40.21
N LEU A 17 -12.30 13.59 -39.32
CA LEU A 17 -11.46 14.03 -38.22
C LEU A 17 -11.28 12.85 -37.26
N THR A 18 -10.25 12.06 -37.47
CA THR A 18 -9.77 11.13 -36.45
C THR A 18 -9.18 11.99 -35.33
N THR A 19 -9.94 12.20 -34.27
CA THR A 19 -9.40 12.72 -33.01
C THR A 19 -8.45 11.67 -32.47
N THR A 20 -7.15 11.86 -32.68
CA THR A 20 -6.14 11.11 -31.95
C THR A 20 -6.34 11.44 -30.47
N ALA A 21 -6.87 10.48 -29.71
CA ALA A 21 -6.89 10.60 -28.26
C ALA A 21 -5.43 10.76 -27.79
N SER A 22 -5.12 11.94 -27.23
CA SER A 22 -3.81 12.16 -26.60
C SER A 22 -3.70 11.24 -25.41
N ALA A 23 -2.55 10.54 -25.30
CA ALA A 23 -2.25 9.72 -24.14
C ALA A 23 -2.30 10.58 -22.87
N ALA A 24 -3.02 10.11 -21.86
CA ALA A 24 -3.11 10.82 -20.59
C ALA A 24 -1.89 10.56 -19.71
N ASP A 25 -1.41 11.61 -19.04
CA ASP A 25 -0.40 11.53 -17.99
C ASP A 25 -1.11 11.67 -16.64
N ILE A 26 -1.21 10.55 -15.89
CA ILE A 26 -1.80 10.49 -14.56
C ILE A 26 -0.69 10.72 -13.53
N THR A 27 -0.91 11.62 -12.58
CA THR A 27 0.04 11.90 -11.50
C THR A 27 -0.47 11.43 -10.16
N GLY A 28 0.37 10.69 -9.43
CA GLY A 28 0.06 10.23 -8.08
C GLY A 28 1.26 10.33 -7.17
N ALA A 29 1.03 10.41 -5.86
CA ALA A 29 2.11 10.40 -4.90
C ALA A 29 1.69 9.79 -3.56
N GLY A 30 2.62 9.19 -2.85
CA GLY A 30 2.35 8.73 -1.50
C GLY A 30 3.06 7.47 -1.07
N ALA A 31 2.31 6.56 -0.48
CA ALA A 31 2.79 5.35 0.17
C ALA A 31 3.80 4.57 -0.68
N THR A 32 4.88 4.13 -0.05
CA THR A 32 5.86 3.24 -0.68
C THR A 32 5.40 1.77 -0.63
N PHE A 33 4.49 1.45 0.26
CA PHE A 33 3.92 0.10 0.43
C PHE A 33 3.38 -0.48 -0.89
N PRO A 34 2.52 0.20 -1.69
CA PRO A 34 1.97 -0.35 -2.93
C PRO A 34 2.86 -0.12 -4.15
N PHE A 35 4.00 0.55 -4.03
CA PHE A 35 4.80 0.97 -5.20
C PHE A 35 5.18 -0.19 -6.12
N PRO A 36 5.60 -1.39 -5.64
CA PRO A 36 5.91 -2.52 -6.53
C PRO A 36 4.74 -2.92 -7.43
N ILE A 37 3.53 -3.00 -6.88
CA ILE A 37 2.35 -3.37 -7.67
C ILE A 37 1.86 -2.21 -8.55
N TYR A 38 1.93 -0.96 -8.07
CA TYR A 38 1.56 0.19 -8.90
C TYR A 38 2.47 0.33 -10.11
N ALA A 39 3.78 0.08 -9.96
CA ALA A 39 4.72 0.07 -11.09
C ALA A 39 4.38 -1.02 -12.12
N LYS A 40 4.02 -2.23 -11.65
CA LYS A 40 3.63 -3.34 -12.51
C LYS A 40 2.30 -3.07 -13.24
N TRP A 41 1.31 -2.55 -12.54
CA TRP A 41 0.03 -2.13 -13.15
C TRP A 41 0.23 -0.99 -14.15
N ALA A 42 1.06 0.01 -13.82
CA ALA A 42 1.34 1.15 -14.71
C ALA A 42 2.00 0.71 -16.01
N GLU A 43 2.95 -0.23 -15.96
CA GLU A 43 3.58 -0.78 -17.15
C GLU A 43 2.56 -1.50 -18.06
N ALA A 44 1.73 -2.37 -17.47
CA ALA A 44 0.71 -3.11 -18.20
C ALA A 44 -0.38 -2.20 -18.78
N TYR A 45 -0.84 -1.23 -17.98
CA TYR A 45 -1.82 -0.23 -18.41
C TYR A 45 -1.31 0.64 -19.58
N ASN A 46 -0.04 1.06 -19.49
CA ASN A 46 0.57 1.83 -20.58
C ASN A 46 0.68 1.02 -21.88
N LYS A 47 1.06 -0.26 -21.80
CA LYS A 47 1.12 -1.14 -22.98
C LYS A 47 -0.22 -1.30 -23.68
N GLU A 48 -1.31 -1.34 -22.90
CA GLU A 48 -2.66 -1.55 -23.43
C GLU A 48 -3.32 -0.27 -23.91
N THR A 49 -3.16 0.84 -23.16
CA THR A 49 -3.93 2.08 -23.41
C THR A 49 -3.11 3.22 -23.96
N GLY A 50 -1.77 3.17 -23.86
CA GLY A 50 -0.87 4.29 -24.14
C GLY A 50 -0.80 5.32 -23.01
N ASN A 51 -1.72 5.30 -22.01
CA ASN A 51 -1.72 6.22 -20.88
C ASN A 51 -0.60 5.90 -19.90
N ARG A 52 -0.07 6.93 -19.25
CA ARG A 52 1.06 6.79 -18.32
C ARG A 52 0.65 7.16 -16.90
N LEU A 53 1.09 6.36 -15.94
CA LEU A 53 1.07 6.71 -14.53
C LEU A 53 2.46 7.17 -14.09
N ASN A 54 2.57 8.39 -13.59
CA ASN A 54 3.74 8.93 -12.92
C ASN A 54 3.48 8.94 -11.40
N TYR A 55 3.92 7.90 -10.72
CA TYR A 55 3.73 7.75 -9.27
C TYR A 55 5.01 8.06 -8.49
N GLN A 56 4.92 8.97 -7.53
CA GLN A 56 6.01 9.34 -6.65
C GLN A 56 5.91 8.61 -5.31
N SER A 57 6.79 7.63 -5.11
CA SER A 57 6.92 6.84 -3.87
C SER A 57 7.65 7.66 -2.80
N ILE A 58 6.92 8.48 -2.03
CA ILE A 58 7.46 9.47 -1.08
C ILE A 58 6.94 9.34 0.35
N GLY A 59 6.24 8.23 0.65
CA GLY A 59 5.59 7.95 1.93
C GLY A 59 4.20 8.55 2.05
N SER A 60 3.36 7.92 2.87
CA SER A 60 1.93 8.26 3.03
C SER A 60 1.70 9.73 3.41
N SER A 61 2.47 10.26 4.37
CA SER A 61 2.35 11.67 4.74
C SER A 61 2.74 12.61 3.61
N GLY A 62 3.67 12.20 2.74
CA GLY A 62 4.04 12.93 1.52
C GLY A 62 2.88 13.00 0.54
N GLY A 63 2.22 11.86 0.29
CA GLY A 63 1.04 11.77 -0.57
C GLY A 63 -0.13 12.62 -0.07
N ILE A 64 -0.45 12.53 1.22
CA ILE A 64 -1.50 13.35 1.84
C ILE A 64 -1.19 14.85 1.67
N ARG A 65 0.06 15.27 1.86
CA ARG A 65 0.43 16.69 1.63
C ARG A 65 0.28 17.10 0.18
N GLN A 66 0.68 16.27 -0.78
CA GLN A 66 0.60 16.60 -2.21
C GLN A 66 -0.84 16.67 -2.70
N ILE A 67 -1.72 15.75 -2.30
CA ILE A 67 -3.13 15.81 -2.70
C ILE A 67 -3.84 17.01 -2.06
N ARG A 68 -3.52 17.36 -0.81
CA ARG A 68 -4.00 18.61 -0.17
C ARG A 68 -3.53 19.86 -0.90
N ALA A 69 -2.30 19.86 -1.40
CA ALA A 69 -1.72 20.95 -2.19
C ALA A 69 -2.19 20.93 -3.66
N LYS A 70 -3.01 19.95 -4.07
CA LYS A 70 -3.53 19.78 -5.45
C LYS A 70 -2.43 19.68 -6.51
N THR A 71 -1.26 19.12 -6.16
CA THR A 71 -0.12 18.94 -7.06
C THR A 71 -0.11 17.60 -7.77
N VAL A 72 -1.03 16.70 -7.41
CA VAL A 72 -1.22 15.37 -8.00
C VAL A 72 -2.72 15.08 -8.16
N ASP A 73 -3.07 14.14 -9.04
CA ASP A 73 -4.44 13.74 -9.32
C ASP A 73 -4.99 12.81 -8.23
N PHE A 74 -4.12 12.04 -7.58
CA PHE A 74 -4.47 11.24 -6.41
C PHE A 74 -3.32 11.15 -5.39
N GLY A 75 -3.69 10.98 -4.13
CA GLY A 75 -2.76 10.61 -3.05
C GLY A 75 -2.89 9.14 -2.69
N ALA A 76 -1.82 8.52 -2.16
CA ALA A 76 -1.87 7.17 -1.63
C ALA A 76 -1.35 7.09 -0.20
N THR A 77 -2.05 6.31 0.65
CA THR A 77 -1.71 6.17 2.07
C THR A 77 -2.11 4.79 2.60
N ASP A 78 -1.26 4.19 3.47
CA ASP A 78 -1.60 2.98 4.21
C ASP A 78 -2.14 3.32 5.62
N ALA A 79 -2.13 4.61 5.98
CA ALA A 79 -2.77 5.14 7.17
C ALA A 79 -4.07 5.87 6.75
N PRO A 80 -5.24 5.22 6.85
CA PRO A 80 -6.49 5.83 6.38
C PRO A 80 -6.79 7.11 7.16
N LEU A 81 -7.28 8.13 6.47
CA LEU A 81 -7.80 9.33 7.09
C LEU A 81 -9.12 9.02 7.82
N LYS A 82 -9.33 9.68 8.94
CA LYS A 82 -10.60 9.60 9.66
C LYS A 82 -11.71 10.30 8.88
N GLY A 83 -12.96 9.91 9.14
CA GLY A 83 -14.12 10.51 8.48
C GLY A 83 -14.20 12.04 8.60
N GLU A 84 -13.84 12.60 9.76
CA GLU A 84 -13.76 14.05 9.99
C GLU A 84 -12.71 14.74 9.11
N ASP A 85 -11.54 14.11 8.93
CA ASP A 85 -10.48 14.63 8.06
C ASP A 85 -10.87 14.52 6.59
N LEU A 86 -11.51 13.41 6.17
CA LEU A 86 -12.03 13.25 4.81
C LEU A 86 -13.07 14.32 4.46
N GLN A 87 -13.97 14.64 5.40
CA GLN A 87 -14.96 15.70 5.22
C GLN A 87 -14.31 17.08 5.14
N LYS A 88 -13.39 17.38 6.05
CA LYS A 88 -12.67 18.66 6.11
C LYS A 88 -11.85 18.91 4.86
N ASP A 89 -11.14 17.89 4.38
CA ASP A 89 -10.27 17.98 3.20
C ASP A 89 -11.06 17.84 1.88
N GLY A 90 -12.32 17.42 1.94
CA GLY A 90 -13.17 17.18 0.76
C GLY A 90 -12.70 16.01 -0.09
N PHE A 91 -12.22 14.93 0.55
CA PHE A 91 -11.71 13.74 -0.14
C PHE A 91 -12.69 12.57 -0.10
N VAL A 92 -12.63 11.77 -1.17
CA VAL A 92 -13.08 10.38 -1.19
C VAL A 92 -11.85 9.50 -0.99
N GLN A 93 -11.97 8.54 -0.08
CA GLN A 93 -10.97 7.51 0.17
C GLN A 93 -11.52 6.14 -0.21
N PHE A 94 -10.68 5.31 -0.84
CA PHE A 94 -11.03 3.93 -1.15
C PHE A 94 -9.79 3.03 -1.14
N PRO A 95 -9.94 1.72 -0.81
CA PRO A 95 -8.83 0.78 -0.86
C PRO A 95 -8.47 0.43 -2.30
N ALA A 96 -7.20 0.15 -2.57
CA ALA A 96 -6.72 -0.28 -3.88
C ALA A 96 -6.25 -1.74 -3.90
N VAL A 97 -5.50 -2.15 -2.89
CA VAL A 97 -4.94 -3.50 -2.74
C VAL A 97 -4.56 -3.72 -1.28
N MET A 98 -4.38 -4.96 -0.86
CA MET A 98 -3.92 -5.32 0.49
C MET A 98 -2.55 -5.99 0.43
N GLY A 99 -1.82 -5.98 1.53
CA GLY A 99 -0.52 -6.65 1.67
C GLY A 99 -0.13 -6.83 3.12
N GLY A 100 1.06 -7.39 3.35
CA GLY A 100 1.60 -7.65 4.68
C GLY A 100 2.84 -6.81 4.99
N VAL A 101 2.90 -6.26 6.19
CA VAL A 101 4.15 -5.74 6.75
C VAL A 101 4.88 -6.89 7.45
N VAL A 102 6.14 -7.08 7.12
CA VAL A 102 6.93 -8.21 7.62
C VAL A 102 8.19 -7.75 8.33
N PRO A 103 8.51 -8.33 9.50
CA PRO A 103 9.83 -8.14 10.09
C PRO A 103 10.88 -8.82 9.21
N VAL A 104 11.88 -8.06 8.82
CA VAL A 104 13.04 -8.50 8.02
C VAL A 104 14.31 -8.38 8.83
N TYR A 105 15.27 -9.28 8.62
CA TYR A 105 16.48 -9.31 9.41
C TYR A 105 17.72 -9.69 8.60
N ASN A 106 18.88 -9.39 9.18
CA ASN A 106 20.19 -9.74 8.65
C ASN A 106 21.01 -10.46 9.71
N ILE A 107 20.76 -11.75 9.89
CA ILE A 107 21.48 -12.62 10.83
C ILE A 107 22.22 -13.69 10.02
N GLN A 108 23.53 -13.72 10.16
CA GLN A 108 24.34 -14.69 9.43
C GLN A 108 23.94 -16.14 9.77
N GLY A 109 23.64 -16.93 8.73
CA GLY A 109 23.27 -18.34 8.86
C GLY A 109 21.82 -18.59 9.27
N VAL A 110 20.97 -17.55 9.35
CA VAL A 110 19.53 -17.68 9.60
C VAL A 110 18.75 -17.29 8.35
N SER A 111 18.13 -18.28 7.72
CA SER A 111 17.38 -18.11 6.47
C SER A 111 15.96 -17.59 6.70
N ALA A 112 15.31 -17.12 5.62
CA ALA A 112 13.91 -16.67 5.65
C ALA A 112 12.97 -17.71 6.28
N GLY A 113 12.08 -17.27 7.15
CA GLY A 113 11.13 -18.12 7.86
C GLY A 113 11.68 -18.99 8.98
N GLN A 114 12.99 -18.95 9.27
CA GLN A 114 13.56 -19.68 10.39
C GLN A 114 13.40 -18.97 11.73
N LEU A 115 13.45 -17.64 11.74
CA LEU A 115 13.28 -16.85 12.97
C LEU A 115 11.79 -16.75 13.31
N LYS A 116 11.43 -17.09 14.55
CA LYS A 116 10.10 -16.96 15.13
C LYS A 116 10.09 -15.85 16.18
N LEU A 117 9.13 -14.94 16.09
CA LEU A 117 8.95 -13.88 17.07
C LEU A 117 7.46 -13.80 17.50
N THR A 118 7.23 -13.48 18.77
CA THR A 118 5.93 -13.03 19.22
C THR A 118 5.81 -11.51 19.02
N GLY A 119 4.59 -10.98 19.01
CA GLY A 119 4.37 -9.54 18.92
C GLY A 119 4.99 -8.77 20.09
N GLU A 120 4.94 -9.34 21.30
CA GLU A 120 5.54 -8.74 22.49
C GLU A 120 7.08 -8.67 22.39
N VAL A 121 7.73 -9.75 21.94
CA VAL A 121 9.19 -9.78 21.74
C VAL A 121 9.61 -8.80 20.65
N LEU A 122 8.83 -8.71 19.56
CA LEU A 122 9.08 -7.74 18.49
C LEU A 122 8.98 -6.30 19.03
N ALA A 123 7.96 -6.00 19.83
CA ALA A 123 7.82 -4.69 20.49
C ALA A 123 8.99 -4.41 21.47
N ASP A 124 9.42 -5.40 22.24
CA ASP A 124 10.55 -5.26 23.16
C ASP A 124 11.88 -4.99 22.44
N ILE A 125 12.07 -5.56 21.24
CA ILE A 125 13.25 -5.28 20.40
C ILE A 125 13.24 -3.80 19.97
N PHE A 126 12.14 -3.32 19.39
CA PHE A 126 12.04 -1.91 18.94
C PHE A 126 11.98 -0.91 20.09
N ASN A 127 11.64 -1.37 21.29
CA ASN A 127 11.67 -0.59 22.53
C ASN A 127 13.07 -0.59 23.21
N GLY A 128 14.02 -1.39 22.69
CA GLY A 128 15.37 -1.51 23.24
C GLY A 128 15.47 -2.37 24.51
N LYS A 129 14.38 -3.04 24.92
CA LYS A 129 14.37 -3.94 26.10
C LYS A 129 15.05 -5.28 25.80
N VAL A 130 14.89 -5.79 24.60
CA VAL A 130 15.61 -6.94 24.04
C VAL A 130 16.63 -6.42 23.05
N SER A 131 17.91 -6.49 23.43
CA SER A 131 19.01 -5.84 22.69
C SER A 131 20.01 -6.80 22.06
N LYS A 132 19.87 -8.11 22.29
CA LYS A 132 20.74 -9.16 21.73
C LYS A 132 19.93 -10.28 21.10
N TRP A 133 20.47 -10.88 20.02
CA TRP A 133 19.81 -11.99 19.34
C TRP A 133 19.71 -13.26 20.18
N ASN A 134 20.68 -13.53 21.07
CA ASN A 134 20.66 -14.67 21.98
C ASN A 134 19.92 -14.41 23.31
N ASP A 135 19.15 -13.31 23.40
CA ASP A 135 18.28 -13.06 24.54
C ASP A 135 17.35 -14.27 24.80
N PRO A 136 17.18 -14.69 26.08
CA PRO A 136 16.33 -15.84 26.42
C PRO A 136 14.91 -15.76 25.83
N LYS A 137 14.31 -14.58 25.71
CA LYS A 137 12.97 -14.39 25.10
C LYS A 137 12.95 -14.79 23.64
N ILE A 138 14.04 -14.56 22.90
CA ILE A 138 14.15 -14.98 21.48
C ILE A 138 14.58 -16.44 21.41
N ALA A 139 15.58 -16.85 22.20
CA ALA A 139 16.16 -18.20 22.15
C ALA A 139 15.13 -19.30 22.46
N GLN A 140 14.23 -19.07 23.42
CA GLN A 140 13.16 -20.01 23.79
C GLN A 140 12.18 -20.28 22.65
N LEU A 141 11.91 -19.28 21.79
CA LEU A 141 11.04 -19.40 20.61
C LEU A 141 11.73 -20.11 19.44
N ASN A 142 13.08 -20.16 19.45
CA ASN A 142 13.91 -20.54 18.32
C ASN A 142 14.87 -21.69 18.64
N GLN A 143 14.38 -22.72 19.33
CA GLN A 143 15.18 -23.89 19.65
C GLN A 143 15.70 -24.55 18.36
N GLY A 144 17.01 -24.79 18.32
CA GLY A 144 17.69 -25.33 17.13
C GLY A 144 18.16 -24.29 16.11
N VAL A 145 17.81 -23.02 16.27
CA VAL A 145 18.38 -21.91 15.48
C VAL A 145 19.61 -21.36 16.19
N LYS A 146 20.75 -21.29 15.50
CA LYS A 146 21.99 -20.74 16.08
C LYS A 146 21.93 -19.20 16.05
N LEU A 147 21.48 -18.61 17.15
CA LEU A 147 21.42 -17.16 17.31
C LEU A 147 22.78 -16.64 17.84
N PRO A 148 23.33 -15.55 17.24
CA PRO A 148 24.61 -15.00 17.66
C PRO A 148 24.50 -14.22 18.98
N ASP A 149 25.59 -14.20 19.79
CA ASP A 149 25.74 -13.20 20.85
C ASP A 149 26.14 -11.86 20.24
N ALA A 150 25.15 -11.18 19.65
CA ALA A 150 25.34 -9.92 18.97
C ALA A 150 24.21 -8.96 19.27
N SER A 151 24.53 -7.67 19.31
CA SER A 151 23.55 -6.62 19.52
C SER A 151 22.61 -6.50 18.30
N ILE A 152 21.33 -6.29 18.57
CA ILE A 152 20.31 -6.05 17.55
C ILE A 152 20.32 -4.57 17.18
N THR A 153 20.32 -4.26 15.88
CA THR A 153 20.13 -2.91 15.36
C THR A 153 18.75 -2.80 14.73
N PRO A 154 17.75 -2.18 15.40
CA PRO A 154 16.45 -1.89 14.77
C PRO A 154 16.60 -0.89 13.64
N VAL A 155 15.88 -1.11 12.55
CA VAL A 155 15.80 -0.20 11.40
C VAL A 155 14.35 0.21 11.19
N TYR A 156 14.09 1.50 11.25
CA TYR A 156 12.75 2.08 11.16
C TYR A 156 12.63 3.08 10.01
N ARG A 157 11.42 3.58 9.76
CA ARG A 157 11.15 4.60 8.73
C ARG A 157 11.47 5.99 9.24
N SER A 158 12.31 6.70 8.51
CA SER A 158 12.66 8.11 8.81
C SER A 158 11.68 9.13 8.24
N ASP A 159 10.77 8.70 7.35
CA ASP A 159 9.74 9.52 6.73
C ASP A 159 8.36 9.25 7.36
N GLY A 160 7.37 10.11 7.05
CA GLY A 160 5.98 9.89 7.45
C GLY A 160 5.35 8.75 6.66
N SER A 161 5.22 7.58 7.31
CA SER A 161 5.00 6.28 6.70
C SER A 161 3.70 5.62 7.14
N GLY A 162 2.88 5.20 6.15
CA GLY A 162 1.73 4.34 6.41
C GLY A 162 2.15 2.95 6.89
N THR A 163 3.25 2.39 6.35
CA THR A 163 3.83 1.12 6.83
C THR A 163 4.20 1.21 8.31
N THR A 164 4.78 2.34 8.75
CA THR A 164 5.03 2.60 10.18
C THR A 164 3.73 2.68 10.97
N ASN A 165 2.71 3.35 10.45
CA ASN A 165 1.40 3.42 11.11
C ASN A 165 0.83 2.01 11.36
N VAL A 166 0.83 1.15 10.34
CA VAL A 166 0.37 -0.24 10.45
C VAL A 166 1.20 -1.04 11.46
N PHE A 167 2.52 -0.96 11.38
CA PHE A 167 3.45 -1.65 12.27
C PHE A 167 3.27 -1.21 13.73
N THR A 168 3.26 0.10 13.99
CA THR A 168 3.12 0.64 15.36
C THR A 168 1.72 0.47 15.93
N THR A 169 0.68 0.41 15.09
CA THR A 169 -0.67 0.02 15.50
C THR A 169 -0.66 -1.41 16.02
N TYR A 170 -0.02 -2.35 15.30
CA TYR A 170 0.14 -3.72 15.76
C TYR A 170 0.93 -3.80 17.07
N LEU A 171 2.08 -3.14 17.17
CA LEU A 171 2.88 -3.13 18.41
C LEU A 171 2.09 -2.59 19.60
N SER A 172 1.25 -1.57 19.40
CA SER A 172 0.37 -1.02 20.44
C SER A 172 -0.76 -1.98 20.86
N GLN A 173 -1.15 -2.91 20.00
CA GLN A 173 -2.16 -3.93 20.31
C GLN A 173 -1.59 -5.10 21.12
N VAL A 174 -0.30 -5.38 21.01
CA VAL A 174 0.37 -6.54 21.60
C VAL A 174 1.32 -6.20 22.75
N SER A 175 1.55 -4.92 23.02
CA SER A 175 2.45 -4.45 24.08
C SER A 175 1.93 -3.17 24.73
N ASP A 176 1.55 -3.26 26.00
CA ASP A 176 1.15 -2.09 26.79
C ASP A 176 2.31 -1.10 26.98
N ALA A 177 3.54 -1.61 27.09
CA ALA A 177 4.73 -0.79 27.19
C ALA A 177 5.00 0.02 25.90
N TRP A 178 4.74 -0.56 24.73
CA TRP A 178 4.79 0.16 23.47
C TRP A 178 3.66 1.18 23.37
N LYS A 179 2.43 0.78 23.69
CA LYS A 179 1.23 1.62 23.62
C LYS A 179 1.34 2.89 24.48
N SER A 180 1.87 2.75 25.70
CA SER A 180 2.06 3.88 26.65
C SER A 180 3.34 4.68 26.41
N GLY A 181 4.29 4.14 25.66
CA GLY A 181 5.56 4.78 25.27
C GLY A 181 5.49 5.40 23.89
N PRO A 182 6.14 4.80 22.85
CA PRO A 182 6.15 5.36 21.50
C PRO A 182 4.76 5.50 20.88
N GLY A 183 3.85 4.57 21.17
CA GLY A 183 2.49 4.55 20.66
C GLY A 183 2.39 4.21 19.18
N MET A 184 1.29 4.62 18.54
CA MET A 184 0.99 4.39 17.12
C MET A 184 0.97 5.69 16.33
N GLY A 185 1.44 5.63 15.07
CA GLY A 185 1.43 6.78 14.18
C GLY A 185 2.26 6.56 12.91
N SER A 186 2.11 7.44 11.95
CA SER A 186 2.96 7.45 10.74
C SER A 186 4.39 7.91 11.02
N SER A 187 4.63 8.48 12.19
CA SER A 187 5.93 8.84 12.75
C SER A 187 5.82 8.79 14.26
N VAL A 188 6.76 8.12 14.92
CA VAL A 188 6.81 7.98 16.37
C VAL A 188 8.23 8.30 16.86
N GLN A 189 8.39 8.52 18.18
CA GLN A 189 9.70 8.66 18.79
C GLN A 189 10.31 7.28 19.00
N TRP A 190 11.19 6.87 18.10
CA TRP A 190 11.86 5.58 18.19
C TRP A 190 12.89 5.57 19.33
N PRO A 191 12.78 4.65 20.29
CA PRO A 191 13.73 4.60 21.42
C PRO A 191 15.15 4.23 21.00
N VAL A 192 15.29 3.35 19.99
CA VAL A 192 16.57 2.80 19.51
C VAL A 192 16.55 2.60 18.01
N GLY A 193 17.72 2.44 17.40
CA GLY A 193 17.86 2.08 16.01
C GLY A 193 18.21 3.23 15.08
N GLN A 194 18.08 2.99 13.78
CA GLN A 194 18.39 3.96 12.74
C GLN A 194 17.31 4.03 11.66
N GLY A 195 17.16 5.20 11.02
CA GLY A 195 16.10 5.46 10.07
C GLY A 195 16.48 5.24 8.61
N GLY A 196 15.61 4.55 7.85
CA GLY A 196 15.66 4.42 6.39
C GLY A 196 14.47 5.13 5.74
N LYS A 197 14.69 5.81 4.63
CA LYS A 197 13.62 6.49 3.89
C LYS A 197 12.91 5.52 2.96
N GLY A 198 11.60 5.41 3.08
CA GLY A 198 10.78 4.49 2.30
C GLY A 198 10.97 3.02 2.71
N ASN A 199 10.15 2.12 2.16
CA ASN A 199 10.39 0.67 2.27
C ASN A 199 11.74 0.30 1.65
N GLU A 200 12.12 0.97 0.57
CA GLU A 200 13.41 0.81 -0.13
C GLU A 200 14.59 1.07 0.79
N GLY A 201 14.56 2.19 1.52
CA GLY A 201 15.65 2.60 2.42
C GLY A 201 15.77 1.66 3.63
N VAL A 202 14.66 1.19 4.20
CA VAL A 202 14.69 0.18 5.28
C VAL A 202 15.23 -1.15 4.74
N ALA A 203 14.76 -1.62 3.59
CA ALA A 203 15.26 -2.84 2.96
C ALA A 203 16.77 -2.78 2.70
N ALA A 204 17.24 -1.66 2.14
CA ALA A 204 18.67 -1.45 1.87
C ALA A 204 19.52 -1.46 3.16
N LEU A 205 19.08 -0.77 4.21
CA LEU A 205 19.79 -0.73 5.49
C LEU A 205 19.86 -2.10 6.16
N VAL A 206 18.73 -2.83 6.21
CA VAL A 206 18.73 -4.20 6.79
C VAL A 206 19.69 -5.10 6.04
N LYS A 207 19.72 -5.03 4.71
CA LYS A 207 20.65 -5.83 3.90
C LYS A 207 22.12 -5.48 4.16
N GLN A 208 22.43 -4.22 4.45
CA GLN A 208 23.79 -3.72 4.64
C GLN A 208 24.30 -3.85 6.08
N VAL A 209 23.41 -3.75 7.08
CA VAL A 209 23.77 -3.72 8.50
C VAL A 209 23.67 -5.12 9.10
N PRO A 210 24.76 -5.78 9.45
CA PRO A 210 24.72 -7.08 10.14
C PRO A 210 23.95 -7.00 11.46
N ASN A 211 23.26 -8.07 11.80
CA ASN A 211 22.46 -8.20 13.03
C ASN A 211 21.34 -7.18 13.18
N SER A 212 20.88 -6.59 12.07
CA SER A 212 19.75 -5.68 12.06
C SER A 212 18.42 -6.41 11.94
N ILE A 213 17.35 -5.71 12.34
CA ILE A 213 15.95 -6.06 12.11
C ILE A 213 15.18 -4.80 11.68
N GLY A 214 14.36 -4.91 10.68
CA GLY A 214 13.49 -3.83 10.22
C GLY A 214 12.09 -4.34 9.92
N TYR A 215 11.26 -3.51 9.32
CA TYR A 215 9.94 -3.87 8.82
C TYR A 215 9.71 -3.23 7.47
N VAL A 216 9.20 -4.00 6.53
CA VAL A 216 8.86 -3.56 5.17
C VAL A 216 7.58 -4.24 4.70
N GLU A 217 6.99 -3.72 3.64
CA GLU A 217 5.99 -4.48 2.89
C GLU A 217 6.65 -5.71 2.23
N TYR A 218 5.93 -6.83 2.17
CA TYR A 218 6.48 -8.15 1.86
C TYR A 218 7.15 -8.27 0.49
N ALA A 219 6.63 -7.57 -0.55
CA ALA A 219 7.25 -7.59 -1.88
C ALA A 219 8.70 -7.05 -1.84
N TYR A 220 8.99 -6.07 -0.97
CA TYR A 220 10.37 -5.57 -0.79
C TYR A 220 11.31 -6.62 -0.19
N ALA A 221 10.82 -7.42 0.77
CA ALA A 221 11.61 -8.51 1.33
C ALA A 221 11.96 -9.53 0.25
N LYS A 222 10.98 -9.93 -0.57
CA LYS A 222 11.18 -10.90 -1.67
C LYS A 222 12.08 -10.37 -2.78
N GLN A 223 11.81 -9.17 -3.30
CA GLN A 223 12.58 -8.58 -4.39
C GLN A 223 14.05 -8.34 -4.02
N ASN A 224 14.33 -8.07 -2.74
CA ASN A 224 15.69 -7.85 -2.26
C ASN A 224 16.35 -9.09 -1.64
N ASN A 225 15.67 -10.24 -1.65
CA ASN A 225 16.11 -11.49 -1.02
C ASN A 225 16.54 -11.29 0.45
N ILE A 226 15.73 -10.56 1.23
CA ILE A 226 15.98 -10.32 2.65
C ILE A 226 15.21 -11.35 3.46
N PRO A 227 15.85 -12.06 4.42
CA PRO A 227 15.16 -12.97 5.31
C PRO A 227 14.09 -12.26 6.15
N PHE A 228 12.95 -12.92 6.33
CA PHE A 228 11.80 -12.45 7.10
C PHE A 228 11.42 -13.46 8.19
N ALA A 229 10.84 -12.97 9.29
CA ALA A 229 10.44 -13.78 10.42
C ALA A 229 9.04 -14.37 10.27
N GLN A 230 8.80 -15.51 10.93
CA GLN A 230 7.45 -15.92 11.30
C GLN A 230 6.99 -15.11 12.51
N LEU A 231 5.70 -14.77 12.54
CA LEU A 231 5.07 -14.11 13.69
C LEU A 231 4.00 -15.01 14.32
N GLN A 232 3.94 -14.98 15.65
CA GLN A 232 2.81 -15.54 16.36
C GLN A 232 1.58 -14.67 16.17
N ASN A 233 0.49 -15.26 15.66
CA ASN A 233 -0.77 -14.56 15.46
C ASN A 233 -1.64 -14.55 16.72
N LYS A 234 -2.80 -13.90 16.66
CA LYS A 234 -3.75 -13.78 17.77
C LYS A 234 -4.25 -15.13 18.31
N ASN A 235 -4.24 -16.16 17.48
CA ASN A 235 -4.62 -17.53 17.84
C ASN A 235 -3.46 -18.37 18.41
N GLY A 236 -2.29 -17.74 18.63
CA GLY A 236 -1.10 -18.41 19.18
C GLY A 236 -0.32 -19.25 18.18
N LYS A 237 -0.65 -19.18 16.88
CA LYS A 237 0.05 -19.92 15.82
C LYS A 237 1.18 -19.08 15.24
N PHE A 238 2.35 -19.72 14.99
CA PHE A 238 3.40 -19.10 14.19
C PHE A 238 3.06 -19.26 12.72
N VAL A 239 2.93 -18.13 12.01
CA VAL A 239 2.59 -18.08 10.60
C VAL A 239 3.70 -17.42 9.80
N SER A 240 3.87 -17.87 8.56
CA SER A 240 4.74 -17.23 7.58
C SER A 240 3.96 -16.24 6.74
N PRO A 241 4.57 -15.13 6.31
CA PRO A 241 3.89 -14.18 5.44
C PRO A 241 3.78 -14.72 4.01
N ASP A 242 2.59 -14.66 3.46
CA ASP A 242 2.28 -14.85 2.04
C ASP A 242 0.89 -14.27 1.72
N SER A 243 0.51 -14.25 0.46
CA SER A 243 -0.78 -13.71 0.03
C SER A 243 -1.97 -14.45 0.68
N LYS A 244 -1.85 -15.75 0.99
CA LYS A 244 -2.92 -16.54 1.64
C LYS A 244 -3.12 -16.12 3.09
N THR A 245 -2.03 -15.91 3.84
CA THR A 245 -2.10 -15.50 5.23
C THR A 245 -2.54 -14.05 5.38
N PHE A 246 -2.25 -13.18 4.40
CA PHE A 246 -2.80 -11.82 4.31
C PHE A 246 -4.30 -11.85 3.99
N GLN A 247 -4.71 -12.72 3.06
CA GLN A 247 -6.13 -12.92 2.73
C GLN A 247 -6.91 -13.46 3.93
N ALA A 248 -6.33 -14.39 4.70
CA ALA A 248 -6.95 -14.93 5.92
C ALA A 248 -7.20 -13.81 6.96
N ALA A 249 -6.29 -12.86 7.12
CA ALA A 249 -6.48 -11.70 7.99
C ALA A 249 -7.59 -10.76 7.51
N ALA A 250 -7.87 -10.72 6.22
CA ALA A 250 -8.92 -9.88 5.64
C ALA A 250 -10.30 -10.57 5.53
N ALA A 251 -10.39 -11.87 5.79
CA ALA A 251 -11.59 -12.68 5.52
C ALA A 251 -12.85 -12.23 6.28
N GLY A 252 -12.68 -11.67 7.49
CA GLY A 252 -13.79 -11.16 8.32
C GLY A 252 -13.98 -9.64 8.25
N ALA A 253 -13.37 -8.96 7.31
CA ALA A 253 -13.35 -7.49 7.25
C ALA A 253 -14.72 -6.90 6.92
N ASP A 254 -15.25 -6.05 7.81
CA ASP A 254 -16.44 -5.23 7.55
C ASP A 254 -16.04 -3.87 6.99
N TRP A 255 -15.89 -3.83 5.66
CA TRP A 255 -15.46 -2.64 4.92
C TRP A 255 -16.43 -1.46 5.00
N LYS A 256 -17.69 -1.70 5.37
CA LYS A 256 -18.71 -0.66 5.49
C LYS A 256 -18.75 -0.01 6.87
N SER A 257 -18.07 -0.59 7.85
CA SER A 257 -18.13 -0.12 9.25
C SER A 257 -17.43 1.21 9.49
N ALA A 258 -16.56 1.64 8.56
CA ALA A 258 -15.79 2.88 8.71
C ALA A 258 -15.87 3.78 7.47
N PRO A 259 -15.94 5.11 7.68
CA PRO A 259 -15.87 6.08 6.59
C PRO A 259 -14.63 5.86 5.71
N GLY A 260 -14.80 5.96 4.39
CA GLY A 260 -13.71 5.78 3.44
C GLY A 260 -13.07 4.40 3.51
N TYR A 261 -13.80 3.38 3.97
CA TYR A 261 -13.30 2.01 4.14
C TYR A 261 -12.11 1.89 5.09
N GLY A 262 -11.92 2.85 6.00
CA GLY A 262 -10.73 3.02 6.85
C GLY A 262 -10.65 2.02 8.00
N ILE A 263 -10.78 0.72 7.73
CA ILE A 263 -10.66 -0.36 8.72
C ILE A 263 -9.20 -0.77 8.94
N SER A 264 -8.93 -1.36 10.11
CA SER A 264 -7.65 -2.00 10.42
C SER A 264 -7.75 -3.51 10.26
N LEU A 265 -6.76 -4.09 9.60
CA LEU A 265 -6.61 -5.55 9.46
C LEU A 265 -5.49 -6.10 10.34
N THR A 266 -4.91 -5.29 11.24
CA THR A 266 -3.87 -5.74 12.17
C THR A 266 -4.47 -6.61 13.28
N ASN A 267 -3.74 -7.67 13.65
CA ASN A 267 -4.05 -8.57 14.76
C ASN A 267 -5.46 -9.20 14.69
N GLN A 268 -5.90 -9.54 13.46
CA GLN A 268 -7.19 -10.19 13.25
C GLN A 268 -7.19 -11.63 13.73
N PRO A 269 -8.32 -12.18 14.19
CA PRO A 269 -8.43 -13.59 14.52
C PRO A 269 -8.34 -14.47 13.27
N GLY A 270 -7.87 -15.71 13.44
CA GLY A 270 -7.76 -16.71 12.39
C GLY A 270 -6.50 -17.56 12.57
N GLU A 271 -6.61 -18.87 12.36
CA GLU A 271 -5.49 -19.80 12.52
C GLU A 271 -4.31 -19.47 11.60
N GLU A 272 -4.59 -18.98 10.40
CA GLU A 272 -3.59 -18.64 9.38
C GLU A 272 -3.43 -17.12 9.17
N ALA A 273 -4.13 -16.28 9.94
CA ALA A 273 -4.10 -14.84 9.75
C ALA A 273 -2.72 -14.25 10.06
N TRP A 274 -2.12 -13.53 9.07
CA TRP A 274 -0.90 -12.76 9.28
C TRP A 274 -1.20 -11.54 10.16
N PRO A 275 -0.44 -11.32 11.27
CA PRO A 275 -0.80 -10.30 12.25
C PRO A 275 -0.71 -8.86 11.76
N ILE A 276 0.12 -8.56 10.76
CA ILE A 276 0.39 -7.19 10.31
C ILE A 276 -0.04 -7.03 8.86
N THR A 277 -1.34 -7.26 8.61
CA THR A 277 -1.96 -7.08 7.29
C THR A 277 -2.61 -5.69 7.21
N ALA A 278 -2.55 -5.06 6.05
CA ALA A 278 -3.18 -3.76 5.82
C ALA A 278 -3.65 -3.57 4.38
N PRO A 279 -4.74 -2.81 4.17
CA PRO A 279 -5.05 -2.21 2.89
C PRO A 279 -4.22 -0.95 2.67
N THR A 280 -3.99 -0.60 1.41
CA THR A 280 -3.54 0.73 1.01
C THR A 280 -4.68 1.49 0.36
N PHE A 281 -4.74 2.79 0.58
CA PHE A 281 -5.88 3.64 0.20
C PHE A 281 -5.46 4.71 -0.79
N ILE A 282 -6.40 5.07 -1.64
CA ILE A 282 -6.33 6.19 -2.57
C ILE A 282 -7.20 7.32 -2.06
N LEU A 283 -6.70 8.54 -2.20
CA LEU A 283 -7.37 9.79 -1.88
C LEU A 283 -7.58 10.59 -3.16
N VAL A 284 -8.82 10.96 -3.47
CA VAL A 284 -9.16 11.85 -4.59
C VAL A 284 -10.11 12.95 -4.13
N PRO A 285 -10.10 14.14 -4.73
CA PRO A 285 -11.06 15.19 -4.40
C PRO A 285 -12.50 14.78 -4.74
N LYS A 286 -13.47 15.09 -3.86
CA LYS A 286 -14.93 14.92 -4.15
C LYS A 286 -15.38 15.78 -5.32
N ASN A 287 -14.89 17.01 -5.37
CA ASN A 287 -15.21 18.00 -6.39
C ASN A 287 -13.90 18.50 -7.00
N PRO A 288 -13.31 17.73 -7.94
CA PRO A 288 -12.01 18.10 -8.50
C PRO A 288 -12.11 19.33 -9.40
N GLU A 289 -11.10 20.21 -9.30
CA GLU A 289 -10.96 21.36 -10.21
C GLU A 289 -10.65 20.92 -11.64
N LYS A 290 -10.02 19.74 -11.79
CA LYS A 290 -9.68 19.13 -13.08
C LYS A 290 -10.32 17.74 -13.15
N PRO A 291 -11.64 17.66 -13.41
CA PRO A 291 -12.36 16.39 -13.37
C PRO A 291 -11.86 15.35 -14.37
N GLU A 292 -11.33 15.78 -15.51
CA GLU A 292 -10.79 14.89 -16.56
C GLU A 292 -9.55 14.15 -16.04
N GLN A 293 -8.67 14.81 -15.31
CA GLN A 293 -7.46 14.17 -14.74
C GLN A 293 -7.81 13.15 -13.67
N VAL A 294 -8.76 13.48 -12.79
CA VAL A 294 -9.25 12.53 -11.78
C VAL A 294 -9.97 11.36 -12.44
N ALA A 295 -10.72 11.61 -13.53
CA ALA A 295 -11.34 10.53 -14.30
C ALA A 295 -10.31 9.54 -14.86
N GLU A 296 -9.18 10.03 -15.39
CA GLU A 296 -8.11 9.16 -15.88
C GLU A 296 -7.46 8.35 -14.74
N ALA A 297 -7.26 8.94 -13.55
CA ALA A 297 -6.80 8.21 -12.38
C ALA A 297 -7.80 7.10 -11.96
N LEU A 298 -9.10 7.38 -11.97
CA LEU A 298 -10.12 6.38 -11.66
C LEU A 298 -10.20 5.27 -12.72
N LYS A 299 -10.00 5.58 -14.01
CA LYS A 299 -9.87 4.58 -15.08
C LYS A 299 -8.70 3.65 -14.86
N PHE A 300 -7.54 4.17 -14.42
CA PHE A 300 -6.39 3.35 -14.07
C PHE A 300 -6.72 2.35 -12.94
N PHE A 301 -7.35 2.81 -11.87
CA PHE A 301 -7.73 1.91 -10.77
C PHE A 301 -8.84 0.93 -11.16
N ASP A 302 -9.80 1.35 -12.00
CA ASP A 302 -10.82 0.43 -12.54
C ASP A 302 -10.21 -0.64 -13.43
N TRP A 303 -9.26 -0.26 -14.30
CA TRP A 303 -8.49 -1.21 -15.10
C TRP A 303 -7.70 -2.18 -14.22
N SER A 304 -7.06 -1.67 -13.16
CA SER A 304 -6.32 -2.49 -12.19
C SER A 304 -7.24 -3.47 -11.46
N PHE A 305 -8.45 -3.07 -11.13
CA PHE A 305 -9.46 -3.96 -10.54
C PHE A 305 -9.97 -5.04 -11.48
N LYS A 306 -9.97 -4.79 -12.80
CA LYS A 306 -10.40 -5.76 -13.82
C LYS A 306 -9.28 -6.71 -14.23
N ASN A 307 -8.05 -6.20 -14.36
CA ASN A 307 -6.95 -6.91 -15.03
C ASN A 307 -5.74 -7.16 -14.10
N GLY A 308 -5.70 -6.53 -12.91
CA GLY A 308 -4.53 -6.47 -12.06
C GLY A 308 -4.39 -7.57 -11.02
N ASP A 309 -5.40 -8.43 -10.82
CA ASP A 309 -5.44 -9.40 -9.72
C ASP A 309 -4.29 -10.40 -9.77
N GLN A 310 -4.05 -11.00 -10.94
CA GLN A 310 -2.95 -11.95 -11.09
C GLN A 310 -1.59 -11.31 -10.84
N MET A 311 -1.40 -10.07 -11.32
CA MET A 311 -0.17 -9.30 -11.09
C MET A 311 0.05 -8.99 -9.60
N ALA A 312 -1.03 -8.73 -8.86
CA ALA A 312 -0.97 -8.52 -7.42
C ALA A 312 -0.54 -9.82 -6.70
N LEU A 313 -1.18 -10.95 -7.01
CA LEU A 313 -0.84 -12.25 -6.43
C LEU A 313 0.60 -12.69 -6.72
N GLU A 314 1.16 -12.39 -7.90
CA GLU A 314 2.55 -12.69 -8.24
C GLU A 314 3.57 -11.92 -7.36
N LEU A 315 3.16 -10.80 -6.79
CA LEU A 315 3.96 -10.02 -5.84
C LEU A 315 3.51 -10.22 -4.38
N ASP A 316 2.67 -11.23 -4.13
CA ASP A 316 2.06 -11.54 -2.83
C ASP A 316 1.19 -10.41 -2.23
N TYR A 317 0.70 -9.49 -3.05
CA TYR A 317 -0.42 -8.64 -2.66
C TYR A 317 -1.73 -9.40 -2.76
N VAL A 318 -2.74 -8.94 -2.03
CA VAL A 318 -4.09 -9.50 -2.06
C VAL A 318 -5.03 -8.53 -2.78
N PRO A 319 -5.62 -8.94 -3.92
CA PRO A 319 -6.64 -8.15 -4.59
C PRO A 319 -7.86 -7.92 -3.70
N LEU A 320 -8.57 -6.84 -3.94
CA LEU A 320 -9.86 -6.61 -3.28
C LEU A 320 -10.89 -7.65 -3.73
N PRO A 321 -11.78 -8.11 -2.83
CA PRO A 321 -12.92 -8.94 -3.23
C PRO A 321 -13.80 -8.25 -4.28
N ALA A 322 -14.39 -9.01 -5.19
CA ALA A 322 -15.23 -8.47 -6.28
C ALA A 322 -16.34 -7.53 -5.76
N GLN A 323 -17.04 -7.94 -4.71
CA GLN A 323 -18.07 -7.12 -4.09
C GLN A 323 -17.54 -5.78 -3.56
N LEU A 324 -16.32 -5.74 -3.02
CA LEU A 324 -15.70 -4.50 -2.55
C LEU A 324 -15.31 -3.59 -3.73
N LYS A 325 -14.79 -4.15 -4.82
CA LYS A 325 -14.51 -3.39 -6.05
C LYS A 325 -15.77 -2.72 -6.59
N ASP A 326 -16.90 -3.41 -6.58
CA ASP A 326 -18.19 -2.83 -7.03
C ASP A 326 -18.70 -1.74 -6.08
N GLN A 327 -18.51 -1.91 -4.77
CA GLN A 327 -18.82 -0.87 -3.78
C GLN A 327 -17.98 0.38 -3.98
N VAL A 328 -16.69 0.22 -4.25
CA VAL A 328 -15.76 1.33 -4.55
C VAL A 328 -16.20 2.07 -5.81
N ARG A 329 -16.56 1.36 -6.88
CA ARG A 329 -17.10 1.98 -8.10
C ARG A 329 -18.38 2.77 -7.85
N ALA A 330 -19.28 2.21 -7.02
CA ALA A 330 -20.50 2.90 -6.62
C ALA A 330 -20.22 4.18 -5.82
N THR A 331 -19.20 4.15 -4.94
CA THR A 331 -18.73 5.33 -4.20
C THR A 331 -18.20 6.39 -5.16
N TRP A 332 -17.38 6.03 -6.16
CA TRP A 332 -16.92 6.99 -7.17
C TRP A 332 -18.08 7.67 -7.90
N ALA A 333 -19.03 6.88 -8.39
CA ALA A 333 -20.21 7.40 -9.09
C ALA A 333 -21.11 8.27 -8.20
N GLY A 334 -21.20 7.93 -6.93
CA GLY A 334 -22.03 8.65 -5.94
C GLY A 334 -21.40 9.93 -5.43
N GLU A 335 -20.10 9.94 -5.16
CA GLU A 335 -19.45 10.97 -4.36
C GLU A 335 -18.45 11.86 -5.11
N ILE A 336 -17.93 11.44 -6.29
CA ILE A 336 -16.96 12.24 -7.06
C ILE A 336 -17.69 12.92 -8.21
N LYS A 337 -17.90 14.24 -8.10
CA LYS A 337 -18.73 15.01 -9.03
C LYS A 337 -17.96 16.17 -9.65
N ASN A 338 -18.27 16.46 -10.92
CA ASN A 338 -17.84 17.70 -11.57
C ASN A 338 -18.67 18.91 -11.12
N ALA A 339 -18.34 20.08 -11.59
CA ALA A 339 -19.03 21.33 -11.24
C ALA A 339 -20.54 21.35 -11.59
N SER A 340 -20.98 20.52 -12.53
CA SER A 340 -22.41 20.37 -12.88
C SER A 340 -23.11 19.25 -12.09
N GLY A 341 -22.46 18.68 -11.08
CA GLY A 341 -23.02 17.61 -10.24
C GLY A 341 -23.07 16.23 -10.91
N GLN A 342 -22.46 16.07 -12.10
CA GLN A 342 -22.39 14.80 -12.80
C GLN A 342 -21.22 13.96 -12.28
N PRO A 343 -21.34 12.60 -12.26
CA PRO A 343 -20.22 11.73 -11.91
C PRO A 343 -19.00 12.01 -12.80
N VAL A 344 -17.83 12.12 -12.19
CA VAL A 344 -16.55 12.27 -12.90
C VAL A 344 -16.17 10.97 -13.61
N TYR A 345 -16.41 9.83 -12.96
CA TYR A 345 -16.19 8.51 -13.54
C TYR A 345 -17.53 7.92 -14.02
N LYS A 346 -17.54 7.46 -15.26
CA LYS A 346 -18.65 6.69 -15.86
C LYS A 346 -18.08 5.36 -16.32
N GLN A 347 -18.70 4.26 -15.90
CA GLN A 347 -18.37 2.89 -16.36
C GLN A 347 -18.59 2.75 -17.85
#